data_63d25ef84c76c36a51aff6d567dcd6a6
#
_entry.id   63d25ef84c76c36a51aff6d567dcd6a6
#
_cell.length_a   1.000
_cell.length_b   1.000
_cell.length_c   1.000
_cell.angle_alpha   90.00
_cell.angle_beta   90.00
_cell.angle_gamma   90.00
#
_symmetry.space_group_name_H-M   'P 1'
#
loop_
_entity.id
_entity.type
_entity.pdbx_description
1 polymer ?
#
loop_
_entity_poly.entity_id
_entity_poly.type
_entity_poly.pdbx_seq_one_letter_code
_entity_poly.pdbx_strand_id
1 'polypeptide(L)' 'MKEYEIAIKSWNGCGGQSNAMTHFEEAEIESPDEYLRAKHGVDFPKFSKEVTSTGQIVYLFDNGAIGYSYEFTEI' A
#
# COMPACT_ATOMS: atom_id res chain seq x y z
N MET A 1 9.97 9.26 -14.08
CA MET A 1 9.58 8.20 -13.15
C MET A 1 10.56 8.12 -12.01
N LYS A 2 10.09 7.63 -10.88
CA LYS A 2 10.94 7.45 -9.70
C LYS A 2 10.92 5.98 -9.30
N GLU A 3 11.99 5.55 -8.68
CA GLU A 3 12.11 4.20 -8.19
C GLU A 3 11.72 4.14 -6.71
N TYR A 4 10.87 3.18 -6.37
CA TYR A 4 10.37 3.02 -5.01
C TYR A 4 10.58 1.60 -4.52
N GLU A 5 10.88 1.48 -3.23
CA GLU A 5 10.74 0.23 -2.52
C GLU A 5 9.35 0.22 -1.90
N ILE A 6 8.61 -0.84 -2.13
CA ILE A 6 7.21 -0.94 -1.72
C ILE A 6 7.06 -2.08 -0.73
N ALA A 7 6.68 -1.76 0.49
CA ALA A 7 6.34 -2.76 1.48
C ALA A 7 4.84 -2.97 1.46
N ILE A 8 4.42 -4.19 1.15
CA ILE A 8 3.01 -4.53 0.96
C ILE A 8 2.61 -5.50 2.06
N LYS A 9 1.62 -5.12 2.86
CA LYS A 9 1.03 -6.00 3.86
C LYS A 9 -0.40 -6.28 3.49
N SER A 10 -0.81 -7.53 3.66
CA SER A 10 -2.21 -7.91 3.46
C SER A 10 -2.64 -8.83 4.58
N TRP A 11 -3.89 -8.71 5.00
CA TRP A 11 -4.44 -9.53 6.06
C TRP A 11 -5.93 -9.73 5.81
N ASN A 12 -6.50 -10.75 6.44
CA ASN A 12 -7.95 -10.93 6.42
C ASN A 12 -8.53 -10.52 7.77
N GLY A 13 -9.82 -10.20 7.79
CA GLY A 13 -10.49 -9.66 8.96
C GLY A 13 -10.52 -10.59 10.16
N CYS A 14 -10.47 -11.89 9.91
CA CYS A 14 -10.52 -12.88 11.00
C CYS A 14 -9.24 -12.89 11.83
N GLY A 15 -8.09 -12.67 11.18
CA GLY A 15 -6.80 -12.69 11.85
C GLY A 15 -6.26 -11.32 12.20
N GLY A 16 -6.85 -10.27 11.65
CA GLY A 16 -6.34 -8.92 11.82
C GLY A 16 -4.91 -8.79 11.35
N GLN A 17 -4.23 -7.76 11.82
CA GLN A 17 -2.86 -7.51 11.41
C GLN A 17 -1.87 -8.52 11.96
N SER A 18 -2.23 -9.29 12.98
CA SER A 18 -1.34 -10.31 13.53
C SER A 18 -1.06 -11.44 12.55
N ASN A 19 -1.93 -11.62 11.55
CA ASN A 19 -1.76 -12.61 10.49
C ASN A 19 -1.37 -11.98 9.16
N ALA A 20 -0.88 -10.75 9.17
CA ALA A 20 -0.52 -10.05 7.94
C ALA A 20 0.65 -10.74 7.25
N MET A 21 0.53 -10.87 5.95
CA MET A 21 1.62 -11.31 5.10
C MET A 21 2.33 -10.07 4.57
N THR A 22 3.66 -10.07 4.62
CA THR A 22 4.46 -8.95 4.16
C THR A 22 5.24 -9.35 2.91
N HIS A 23 5.20 -8.50 1.92
CA HIS A 23 5.88 -8.70 0.65
C HIS A 23 6.58 -7.41 0.27
N PHE A 24 7.81 -7.51 -0.25
CA PHE A 24 8.57 -6.35 -0.69
C PHE A 24 8.80 -6.43 -2.18
N GLU A 25 8.66 -5.30 -2.86
CA GLU A 25 9.04 -5.22 -4.26
C GLU A 25 9.60 -3.84 -4.58
N GLU A 26 10.34 -3.76 -5.67
CA GLU A 26 10.87 -2.49 -6.17
C GLU A 26 10.27 -2.24 -7.53
N ALA A 27 9.89 -0.99 -7.79
CA ALA A 27 9.29 -0.63 -9.05
C ALA A 27 9.63 0.81 -9.42
N GLU A 28 9.83 1.04 -10.71
CA GLU A 28 9.96 2.38 -11.24
C GLU A 28 8.58 2.79 -11.74
N ILE A 29 7.99 3.81 -11.12
CA ILE A 29 6.61 4.21 -11.37
C ILE A 29 6.51 5.73 -11.44
N GLU A 30 5.48 6.23 -12.09
CA GLU A 30 5.23 7.65 -12.15
C GLU A 30 4.79 8.20 -10.79
N SER A 31 3.88 7.51 -10.15
CA SER A 31 3.43 7.89 -8.82
C SER A 31 2.86 6.69 -8.09
N PRO A 32 2.90 6.70 -6.75
CA PRO A 32 2.23 5.65 -5.97
C PRO A 32 0.73 5.55 -6.26
N ASP A 33 0.06 6.68 -6.50
CA ASP A 33 -1.36 6.69 -6.83
C ASP A 33 -1.66 5.86 -8.07
N GLU A 34 -0.85 6.03 -9.12
CA GLU A 34 -1.06 5.28 -10.36
C GLU A 34 -0.81 3.80 -10.18
N TYR A 35 0.20 3.45 -9.38
CA TYR A 35 0.50 2.06 -9.08
C TYR A 35 -0.69 1.37 -8.42
N LEU A 36 -1.28 2.02 -7.41
CA LEU A 36 -2.42 1.45 -6.69
C LEU A 36 -3.68 1.45 -7.53
N ARG A 37 -3.88 2.48 -8.33
CA ARG A 37 -5.05 2.54 -9.21
C ARG A 37 -5.02 1.41 -10.23
N ALA A 38 -3.85 1.07 -10.73
CA ALA A 38 -3.71 -0.05 -11.66
C ALA A 38 -3.97 -1.38 -10.99
N LYS A 39 -3.61 -1.52 -9.71
CA LYS A 39 -3.79 -2.78 -8.98
C LYS A 39 -5.20 -2.97 -8.43
N HIS A 40 -5.80 -1.91 -7.92
CA HIS A 40 -7.06 -2.02 -7.18
C HIS A 40 -8.25 -1.39 -7.89
N GLY A 41 -8.01 -0.54 -8.88
CA GLY A 41 -9.08 0.00 -9.71
C GLY A 41 -10.16 0.68 -8.89
N VAL A 42 -11.33 0.05 -8.84
CA VAL A 42 -12.51 0.62 -8.18
C VAL A 42 -12.33 0.79 -6.68
N ASP A 43 -11.44 0.04 -6.08
CA ASP A 43 -11.21 0.12 -4.63
C ASP A 43 -10.20 1.21 -4.26
N PHE A 44 -9.49 1.75 -5.24
CA PHE A 44 -8.47 2.77 -4.96
C PHE A 44 -9.00 3.97 -4.16
N PRO A 45 -10.17 4.54 -4.49
CA PRO A 45 -10.67 5.69 -3.74
C PRO A 45 -10.96 5.41 -2.27
N LYS A 46 -11.04 4.13 -1.88
CA LYS A 46 -11.32 3.74 -0.50
C LYS A 46 -10.07 3.69 0.36
N PHE A 47 -8.89 3.79 -0.26
CA PHE A 47 -7.63 3.83 0.47
C PHE A 47 -7.45 5.20 1.13
N SER A 48 -6.98 5.21 2.36
CA SER A 48 -6.51 6.43 2.98
C SER A 48 -5.03 6.59 2.71
N LYS A 49 -4.60 7.85 2.57
CA LYS A 49 -3.21 8.17 2.24
C LYS A 49 -2.62 9.03 3.34
N GLU A 50 -1.41 8.72 3.73
CA GLU A 50 -0.68 9.49 4.74
C GLU A 50 0.76 9.64 4.29
N VAL A 51 1.34 10.82 4.50
CA VAL A 51 2.76 11.06 4.25
C VAL A 51 3.43 11.23 5.60
N THR A 52 4.42 10.38 5.87
CA THR A 52 5.12 10.40 7.14
C THR A 52 6.14 11.54 7.20
N SER A 53 6.63 11.82 8.39
CA SER A 53 7.64 12.87 8.58
C SER A 53 8.95 12.55 7.87
N THR A 54 9.20 11.29 7.54
CA THR A 54 10.39 10.86 6.81
C THR A 54 10.19 10.86 5.30
N GLY A 55 9.00 11.24 4.83
CA GLY A 55 8.72 11.32 3.40
C GLY A 55 8.16 10.06 2.79
N GLN A 56 7.91 9.03 3.58
CA GLN A 56 7.28 7.82 3.08
C GLN A 56 5.79 8.08 2.82
N ILE A 57 5.25 7.42 1.83
CA ILE A 57 3.84 7.52 1.48
C ILE A 57 3.18 6.20 1.83
N VAL A 58 2.19 6.23 2.70
CA VAL A 58 1.51 5.04 3.21
C VAL A 58 0.04 5.07 2.78
N TYR A 59 -0.42 3.98 2.20
CA TYR A 59 -1.82 3.81 1.86
C TYR A 59 -2.39 2.67 2.69
N LEU A 60 -3.57 2.88 3.24
CA LEU A 60 -4.23 1.88 4.08
C LEU A 60 -5.66 1.65 3.61
N PHE A 61 -6.02 0.40 3.48
CA PHE A 61 -7.38 -0.02 3.16
C PHE A 61 -7.77 -1.17 4.08
N ASP A 62 -8.96 -1.05 4.68
CA ASP A 62 -9.48 -2.11 5.54
C ASP A 62 -11.01 -2.03 5.47
N ASN A 63 -11.65 -3.08 4.97
CA ASN A 63 -13.10 -3.14 4.89
C ASN A 63 -13.71 -4.13 5.88
N GLY A 64 -12.91 -4.60 6.84
CA GLY A 64 -13.37 -5.58 7.84
C GLY A 64 -13.20 -7.02 7.39
N ALA A 65 -13.22 -7.29 6.11
CA ALA A 65 -13.02 -8.64 5.56
C ALA A 65 -11.60 -8.84 5.08
N ILE A 66 -11.00 -7.80 4.52
CA ILE A 66 -9.64 -7.85 4.00
C ILE A 66 -9.00 -6.47 4.18
N GLY A 67 -7.71 -6.45 4.39
CA GLY A 67 -6.98 -5.20 4.52
C GLY A 67 -5.68 -5.23 3.75
N TYR A 68 -5.24 -4.04 3.33
CA TYR A 68 -3.98 -3.85 2.65
C TYR A 68 -3.27 -2.62 3.20
N SER A 69 -1.95 -2.69 3.28
CA SER A 69 -1.12 -1.54 3.58
C SER A 69 0.02 -1.48 2.59
N TYR A 70 0.20 -0.34 1.95
CA TYR A 70 1.28 -0.11 1.01
C TYR A 70 2.13 1.03 1.52
N GLU A 71 3.42 0.77 1.69
CA GLU A 71 4.36 1.79 2.16
C GLU A 71 5.40 2.00 1.07
N PHE A 72 5.44 3.22 0.53
CA PHE A 72 6.33 3.57 -0.56
C PHE A 72 7.51 4.39 -0.03
N THR A 73 8.72 3.91 -0.29
CA THR A 73 9.94 4.62 0.07
C THR A 73 10.71 4.88 -1.22
N GLU A 74 10.98 6.13 -1.51
CA GLU A 74 11.77 6.49 -2.69
C GLU A 74 13.22 6.08 -2.49
N ILE A 75 13.75 5.41 -3.49
CA ILE A 75 15.14 4.95 -3.47
C ILE A 75 16.07 5.97 -4.10
#